data_053db1307401ab2487683e6824a967f9
#
_entry.id   053db1307401ab2487683e6824a967f9
#
_cell.length_a   1.000
_cell.length_b   1.000
_cell.length_c   1.000
_cell.angle_alpha   90.00
_cell.angle_beta   90.00
_cell.angle_gamma   90.00
#
_symmetry.space_group_name_H-M   'P 1'
#
loop_
_entity.id
_entity.type
_entity.pdbx_description
1 polymer ?
#
loop_
_entity_poly.entity_id
_entity_poly.type
_entity_poly.pdbx_seq_one_letter_code
_entity_poly.pdbx_strand_id
1 'polypeptide(L)'
;MQRKSFGKMACPIARSLERVGEWWSILIIRDALHGFTHFDEFQKSLNIAPNILARRLSALVDAGLLERHRYSERPPRYEYILTERGRDFRPVIVAMFAWGNKHFAPEGASVLLVNKKTRRAADPVLVDRRSGRAVNERDFEFAAGPAASERTRRRYARVDQEQPFAAKRSSRPVRGKKHRAS
;
A
#
# COMPACT_ATOMS: atom_id res chain seq x y z
N MET A 1 -24.13 -6.95 11.26
CA MET A 1 -22.87 -6.97 12.05
C MET A 1 -22.27 -5.55 12.02
N GLN A 2 -22.18 -4.90 13.18
CA GLN A 2 -21.68 -3.52 13.26
C GLN A 2 -20.15 -3.55 13.16
N ARG A 3 -19.57 -2.85 12.17
CA ARG A 3 -18.12 -2.82 11.96
C ARG A 3 -17.46 -2.03 13.10
N LYS A 4 -16.45 -2.64 13.74
CA LYS A 4 -15.65 -1.97 14.77
C LYS A 4 -14.82 -0.86 14.13
N SER A 5 -14.99 0.40 14.59
CA SER A 5 -14.16 1.53 14.12
C SER A 5 -12.76 1.48 14.72
N PHE A 6 -11.77 1.77 13.88
CA PHE A 6 -10.35 1.90 14.26
C PHE A 6 -9.92 3.37 14.41
N GLY A 7 -10.80 4.34 14.13
CA GLY A 7 -10.46 5.75 14.08
C GLY A 7 -9.87 6.33 15.37
N LYS A 8 -10.27 5.77 16.52
CA LYS A 8 -9.75 6.18 17.85
C LYS A 8 -8.48 5.44 18.29
N MET A 9 -8.00 4.48 17.50
CA MET A 9 -6.77 3.76 17.84
C MET A 9 -5.53 4.63 17.65
N ALA A 10 -4.56 4.52 18.56
CA ALA A 10 -3.29 5.24 18.46
C ALA A 10 -2.36 4.69 17.33
N CYS A 11 -2.68 3.52 16.78
CA CYS A 11 -1.89 2.87 15.73
C CYS A 11 -2.09 3.56 14.37
N PRO A 12 -1.03 4.07 13.71
CA PRO A 12 -1.14 4.70 12.39
C PRO A 12 -1.71 3.75 11.33
N ILE A 13 -1.31 2.47 11.34
CA ILE A 13 -1.83 1.46 10.41
C ILE A 13 -3.35 1.29 10.59
N ALA A 14 -3.83 1.19 11.84
CA ALA A 14 -5.26 1.07 12.11
C ALA A 14 -6.05 2.30 11.63
N ARG A 15 -5.51 3.51 11.82
CA ARG A 15 -6.11 4.76 11.32
C ARG A 15 -6.13 4.82 9.79
N SER A 16 -5.12 4.29 9.12
CA SER A 16 -5.10 4.18 7.65
C SER A 16 -6.14 3.18 7.17
N LEU A 17 -6.26 2.00 7.82
CA LEU A 17 -7.27 1.00 7.49
C LEU A 17 -8.71 1.51 7.70
N GLU A 18 -8.94 2.44 8.64
CA GLU A 18 -10.26 3.09 8.78
C GLU A 18 -10.67 3.84 7.52
N ARG A 19 -9.73 4.42 6.77
CA ARG A 19 -9.97 5.21 5.55
C ARG A 19 -10.00 4.36 4.28
N VAL A 20 -9.07 3.42 4.18
CA VAL A 20 -8.84 2.64 2.93
C VAL A 20 -8.93 1.13 3.13
N GLY A 21 -9.26 0.65 4.32
CA GLY A 21 -9.23 -0.77 4.67
C GLY A 21 -10.29 -1.65 4.01
N GLU A 22 -11.13 -1.07 3.18
CA GLU A 22 -12.02 -1.80 2.29
C GLU A 22 -11.30 -2.02 0.95
N TRP A 23 -11.20 -3.26 0.51
CA TRP A 23 -10.50 -3.64 -0.72
C TRP A 23 -10.89 -2.82 -1.95
N TRP A 24 -12.19 -2.51 -2.12
CA TRP A 24 -12.67 -1.66 -3.20
C TRP A 24 -12.10 -0.24 -3.15
N SER A 25 -11.89 0.31 -1.95
CA SER A 25 -11.30 1.65 -1.78
C SER A 25 -9.87 1.69 -2.34
N ILE A 26 -9.08 0.67 -2.09
CA ILE A 26 -7.71 0.55 -2.61
C ILE A 26 -7.71 0.43 -4.14
N LEU A 27 -8.62 -0.39 -4.70
CA LEU A 27 -8.74 -0.56 -6.15
C LEU A 27 -9.25 0.71 -6.85
N ILE A 28 -10.18 1.45 -6.24
CA ILE A 28 -10.63 2.75 -6.76
C ILE A 28 -9.47 3.76 -6.77
N ILE A 29 -8.68 3.86 -5.69
CA ILE A 29 -7.50 4.74 -5.67
C ILE A 29 -6.47 4.33 -6.74
N ARG A 30 -6.26 3.02 -6.96
CA ARG A 30 -5.41 2.52 -8.04
C ARG A 30 -5.88 3.03 -9.39
N ASP A 31 -7.17 2.92 -9.69
CA ASP A 31 -7.74 3.34 -10.98
C ASP A 31 -7.69 4.86 -11.13
N ALA A 32 -7.97 5.61 -10.07
CA ALA A 32 -7.81 7.07 -10.04
C ALA A 32 -6.34 7.51 -10.29
N LEU A 33 -5.36 6.76 -9.79
CA LEU A 33 -3.93 6.97 -10.08
C LEU A 33 -3.57 6.68 -11.55
N HIS A 34 -4.38 5.88 -12.24
CA HIS A 34 -4.30 5.63 -13.68
C HIS A 34 -5.06 6.67 -14.52
N GLY A 35 -5.75 7.63 -13.88
CA GLY A 35 -6.43 8.74 -14.54
C GLY A 35 -7.94 8.56 -14.69
N PHE A 36 -8.54 7.53 -14.12
CA PHE A 36 -10.00 7.38 -14.11
C PHE A 36 -10.61 8.41 -13.17
N THR A 37 -11.68 9.09 -13.65
CA THR A 37 -12.35 10.15 -12.89
C THR A 37 -13.86 9.98 -12.85
N HIS A 38 -14.46 9.26 -13.80
CA HIS A 38 -15.90 9.12 -13.91
C HIS A 38 -16.44 7.85 -13.28
N PHE A 39 -17.66 7.91 -12.77
CA PHE A 39 -18.31 6.79 -12.09
C PHE A 39 -18.37 5.51 -12.95
N ASP A 40 -18.74 5.64 -14.20
CA ASP A 40 -18.87 4.54 -15.17
C ASP A 40 -17.51 3.92 -15.54
N GLU A 41 -16.45 4.70 -15.58
CA GLU A 41 -15.08 4.20 -15.77
C GLU A 41 -14.68 3.27 -14.64
N PHE A 42 -14.86 3.71 -13.37
CA PHE A 42 -14.60 2.88 -12.19
C PHE A 42 -15.49 1.64 -12.17
N GLN A 43 -16.79 1.80 -12.47
CA GLN A 43 -17.73 0.69 -12.47
C GLN A 43 -17.33 -0.39 -13.49
N LYS A 44 -16.99 0.02 -14.71
CA LYS A 44 -16.57 -0.88 -15.80
C LYS A 44 -15.24 -1.55 -15.48
N SER A 45 -14.24 -0.79 -15.00
CA SER A 45 -12.91 -1.31 -14.67
C SER A 45 -12.96 -2.36 -13.56
N LEU A 46 -13.75 -2.12 -12.51
CA LEU A 46 -13.80 -2.95 -11.31
C LEU A 46 -14.90 -4.02 -11.35
N ASN A 47 -15.80 -3.96 -12.33
CA ASN A 47 -17.01 -4.79 -12.37
C ASN A 47 -17.76 -4.80 -11.03
N ILE A 48 -17.89 -3.63 -10.40
CA ILE A 48 -18.46 -3.45 -9.07
C ILE A 48 -19.93 -3.01 -9.16
N ALA A 49 -20.75 -3.47 -8.21
CA ALA A 49 -22.14 -3.06 -8.12
C ALA A 49 -22.25 -1.53 -7.88
N PRO A 50 -23.16 -0.79 -8.57
CA PRO A 50 -23.25 0.68 -8.51
C PRO A 50 -23.43 1.23 -7.10
N ASN A 51 -24.25 0.58 -6.27
CA ASN A 51 -24.50 0.97 -4.89
C ASN A 51 -23.25 0.83 -4.00
N ILE A 52 -22.43 -0.19 -4.24
CA ILE A 52 -21.17 -0.37 -3.53
C ILE A 52 -20.16 0.70 -3.96
N LEU A 53 -20.02 0.92 -5.27
CA LEU A 53 -19.15 1.97 -5.81
C LEU A 53 -19.50 3.34 -5.27
N ALA A 54 -20.80 3.74 -5.34
CA ALA A 54 -21.26 5.03 -4.82
C ALA A 54 -20.88 5.24 -3.35
N ARG A 55 -21.10 4.20 -2.51
CA ARG A 55 -20.74 4.25 -1.09
C ARG A 55 -19.24 4.37 -0.88
N ARG A 56 -18.41 3.70 -1.69
CA ARG A 56 -16.95 3.78 -1.57
C ARG A 56 -16.39 5.11 -2.04
N LEU A 57 -16.89 5.62 -3.15
CA LEU A 57 -16.52 6.96 -3.63
C LEU A 57 -16.87 8.05 -2.61
N SER A 58 -18.08 8.00 -2.01
CA SER A 58 -18.46 8.91 -0.93
C SER A 58 -17.52 8.82 0.26
N ALA A 59 -17.22 7.61 0.73
CA ALA A 59 -16.30 7.40 1.85
C ALA A 59 -14.87 7.93 1.56
N LEU A 60 -14.39 7.82 0.33
CA LEU A 60 -13.08 8.35 -0.08
C LEU A 60 -13.09 9.88 -0.17
N VAL A 61 -14.20 10.49 -0.56
CA VAL A 61 -14.41 11.95 -0.52
C VAL A 61 -14.43 12.43 0.93
N ASP A 62 -15.21 11.79 1.81
CA ASP A 62 -15.29 12.12 3.23
C ASP A 62 -13.94 11.97 3.96
N ALA A 63 -13.12 11.01 3.52
CA ALA A 63 -11.75 10.82 4.01
C ALA A 63 -10.74 11.83 3.43
N GLY A 64 -11.16 12.68 2.47
CA GLY A 64 -10.31 13.67 1.80
C GLY A 64 -9.24 13.05 0.90
N LEU A 65 -9.51 11.87 0.34
CA LEU A 65 -8.63 11.20 -0.64
C LEU A 65 -9.06 11.51 -2.07
N LEU A 66 -10.35 11.74 -2.27
CA LEU A 66 -10.93 12.22 -3.52
C LEU A 66 -11.69 13.53 -3.28
N GLU A 67 -11.80 14.34 -4.32
CA GLU A 67 -12.72 15.45 -4.45
C GLU A 67 -13.77 15.11 -5.48
N ARG A 68 -15.00 15.56 -5.27
CA ARG A 68 -16.12 15.35 -6.19
C ARG A 68 -16.47 16.67 -6.86
N HIS A 69 -16.31 16.75 -8.17
CA HIS A 69 -16.63 17.90 -8.98
C HIS A 69 -17.82 17.60 -9.88
N ARG A 70 -18.76 18.52 -9.96
CA ARG A 70 -19.90 18.39 -10.85
C ARG A 70 -19.53 18.90 -12.23
N TYR A 71 -19.70 18.06 -13.26
CA TYR A 71 -19.40 18.42 -14.64
C TYR A 71 -20.64 18.50 -15.54
N SER A 72 -21.83 18.05 -15.07
CA SER A 72 -23.11 18.15 -15.79
C SER A 72 -24.22 18.51 -14.82
N GLU A 73 -25.11 19.39 -15.29
CA GLU A 73 -26.27 19.88 -14.54
C GLU A 73 -27.50 18.99 -14.69
N ARG A 74 -27.73 18.50 -15.92
CA ARG A 74 -28.95 17.76 -16.28
C ARG A 74 -28.63 16.64 -17.25
N PRO A 75 -28.61 15.35 -16.78
CA PRO A 75 -28.71 14.96 -15.37
C PRO A 75 -27.43 15.33 -14.60
N PRO A 76 -27.51 15.48 -13.27
CA PRO A 76 -26.33 15.75 -12.46
C PRO A 76 -25.28 14.63 -12.59
N ARG A 77 -24.07 14.96 -13.06
CA ARG A 77 -22.95 14.01 -13.16
C ARG A 77 -21.73 14.58 -12.47
N TYR A 78 -20.94 13.68 -11.91
CA TYR A 78 -19.77 14.02 -11.10
C TYR A 78 -18.55 13.27 -11.56
N GLU A 79 -17.40 13.92 -11.46
CA GLU A 79 -16.07 13.34 -11.54
C GLU A 79 -15.43 13.30 -10.16
N TYR A 80 -14.50 12.36 -9.97
CA TYR A 80 -13.80 12.11 -8.72
C TYR A 80 -12.30 12.22 -8.97
N ILE A 81 -11.69 13.24 -8.39
CA ILE A 81 -10.29 13.60 -8.63
C ILE A 81 -9.48 13.34 -7.35
N LEU A 82 -8.29 12.75 -7.50
CA LEU A 82 -7.38 12.57 -6.37
C LEU A 82 -6.96 13.93 -5.78
N THR A 83 -7.11 14.07 -4.47
CA THR A 83 -6.48 15.14 -3.71
C THR A 83 -4.97 14.92 -3.62
N GLU A 84 -4.20 15.86 -3.06
CA GLU A 84 -2.80 15.64 -2.70
C GLU A 84 -2.64 14.42 -1.78
N ARG A 85 -3.47 14.32 -0.73
CA ARG A 85 -3.51 13.17 0.18
C ARG A 85 -3.80 11.84 -0.54
N GLY A 86 -4.69 11.85 -1.53
CA GLY A 86 -4.98 10.69 -2.37
C GLY A 86 -3.77 10.28 -3.23
N ARG A 87 -3.08 11.26 -3.81
CA ARG A 87 -1.84 11.03 -4.57
C ARG A 87 -0.70 10.50 -3.70
N ASP A 88 -0.59 10.97 -2.46
CA ASP A 88 0.39 10.49 -1.48
C ASP A 88 0.21 9.01 -1.10
N PHE A 89 -0.93 8.40 -1.43
CA PHE A 89 -1.15 6.97 -1.26
C PHE A 89 -0.44 6.11 -2.33
N ARG A 90 0.07 6.70 -3.41
CA ARG A 90 0.75 5.99 -4.50
C ARG A 90 1.88 5.05 -4.04
N PRO A 91 2.79 5.41 -3.12
CA PRO A 91 3.82 4.50 -2.62
C PRO A 91 3.26 3.23 -1.99
N VAL A 92 2.11 3.31 -1.30
CA VAL A 92 1.43 2.15 -0.73
C VAL A 92 0.92 1.21 -1.84
N ILE A 93 0.31 1.76 -2.89
CA ILE A 93 -0.12 0.98 -4.07
C ILE A 93 1.09 0.30 -4.74
N VAL A 94 2.21 1.00 -4.90
CA VAL A 94 3.43 0.44 -5.49
C VAL A 94 4.02 -0.68 -4.62
N ALA A 95 4.02 -0.52 -3.29
CA ALA A 95 4.48 -1.56 -2.37
C ALA A 95 3.57 -2.81 -2.43
N MET A 96 2.25 -2.63 -2.45
CA MET A 96 1.29 -3.73 -2.61
C MET A 96 1.45 -4.43 -3.97
N PHE A 97 1.65 -3.66 -5.04
CA PHE A 97 1.90 -4.18 -6.38
C PHE A 97 3.17 -5.05 -6.41
N ALA A 98 4.29 -4.56 -5.87
CA ALA A 98 5.55 -5.30 -5.84
C ALA A 98 5.42 -6.60 -5.03
N TRP A 99 4.78 -6.53 -3.86
CA TRP A 99 4.53 -7.69 -3.01
C TRP A 99 3.59 -8.70 -3.67
N GLY A 100 2.52 -8.23 -4.35
CA GLY A 100 1.58 -9.06 -5.09
C GLY A 100 2.24 -9.82 -6.23
N ASN A 101 3.03 -9.14 -7.07
CA ASN A 101 3.78 -9.78 -8.16
C ASN A 101 4.77 -10.82 -7.66
N LYS A 102 5.43 -10.55 -6.52
CA LYS A 102 6.42 -11.47 -5.95
C LYS A 102 5.81 -12.76 -5.39
N HIS A 103 4.61 -12.67 -4.80
CA HIS A 103 4.07 -13.77 -3.99
C HIS A 103 2.79 -14.41 -4.56
N PHE A 104 2.06 -13.70 -5.42
CA PHE A 104 0.72 -14.10 -5.89
C PHE A 104 0.54 -14.02 -7.41
N ALA A 105 1.61 -14.10 -8.17
CA ALA A 105 1.59 -14.15 -9.63
C ALA A 105 2.41 -15.38 -10.12
N PRO A 106 1.91 -16.61 -9.89
CA PRO A 106 2.62 -17.82 -10.29
C PRO A 106 2.76 -17.96 -11.82
N GLU A 107 1.84 -17.32 -12.58
CA GLU A 107 1.86 -17.23 -14.05
C GLU A 107 2.82 -16.16 -14.58
N GLY A 108 3.44 -15.39 -13.70
CA GLY A 108 4.25 -14.23 -14.02
C GLY A 108 3.51 -12.91 -13.87
N ALA A 109 4.26 -11.80 -13.88
CA ALA A 109 3.71 -10.46 -13.69
C ALA A 109 2.85 -10.01 -14.89
N SER A 110 1.56 -9.86 -14.68
CA SER A 110 0.61 -9.33 -15.69
C SER A 110 0.76 -7.83 -15.93
N VAL A 111 1.33 -7.10 -14.95
CA VAL A 111 1.60 -5.65 -14.99
C VAL A 111 3.03 -5.40 -14.52
N LEU A 112 3.72 -4.46 -15.16
CA LEU A 112 5.07 -4.04 -14.79
C LEU A 112 5.08 -2.55 -14.42
N LEU A 113 5.79 -2.20 -13.36
CA LEU A 113 6.20 -0.82 -13.13
C LEU A 113 7.43 -0.54 -13.98
N VAL A 114 7.35 0.43 -14.89
CA VAL A 114 8.45 0.74 -15.80
C VAL A 114 8.93 2.19 -15.64
N ASN A 115 10.21 2.39 -15.82
CA ASN A 115 10.77 3.73 -15.95
C ASN A 115 10.28 4.37 -17.26
N LYS A 116 9.67 5.55 -17.17
CA LYS A 116 9.06 6.22 -18.34
C LYS A 116 10.05 6.53 -19.46
N LYS A 117 11.32 6.87 -19.11
CA LYS A 117 12.35 7.24 -20.06
C LYS A 117 13.04 6.02 -20.68
N THR A 118 13.50 5.10 -19.83
CA THR A 118 14.30 3.94 -20.28
C THR A 118 13.46 2.73 -20.67
N ARG A 119 12.15 2.71 -20.36
CA ARG A 119 11.20 1.60 -20.56
C ARG A 119 11.60 0.29 -19.87
N ARG A 120 12.61 0.33 -19.00
CA ARG A 120 13.01 -0.84 -18.20
C ARG A 120 12.07 -1.05 -17.04
N ALA A 121 11.82 -2.33 -16.73
CA ALA A 121 11.09 -2.73 -15.52
C ALA A 121 11.84 -2.24 -14.27
N ALA A 122 11.07 -1.75 -13.29
CA ALA A 122 11.57 -1.31 -12.01
C ALA A 122 11.34 -2.39 -10.96
N ASP A 123 12.27 -2.50 -10.02
CA ASP A 123 12.13 -3.28 -8.79
C ASP A 123 12.03 -2.28 -7.62
N PRO A 124 10.79 -1.89 -7.21
CA PRO A 124 10.60 -0.83 -6.23
C PRO A 124 10.91 -1.31 -4.81
N VAL A 125 11.68 -0.50 -4.09
CA VAL A 125 11.98 -0.67 -2.66
C VAL A 125 11.60 0.59 -1.88
N LEU A 126 11.29 0.43 -0.60
CA LEU A 126 11.12 1.57 0.31
C LEU A 126 12.49 2.08 0.74
N VAL A 127 12.68 3.39 0.66
CA VAL A 127 13.94 4.07 1.02
C VAL A 127 13.66 5.12 2.09
N ASP A 128 14.46 5.12 3.14
CA ASP A 128 14.47 6.23 4.09
C ASP A 128 15.06 7.49 3.43
N ARG A 129 14.26 8.55 3.35
CA ARG A 129 14.63 9.80 2.68
C ARG A 129 15.85 10.47 3.30
N ARG A 130 16.09 10.30 4.60
CA ARG A 130 17.18 10.98 5.33
C ARG A 130 18.52 10.31 5.08
N SER A 131 18.55 8.99 5.12
CA SER A 131 19.78 8.21 4.96
C SER A 131 20.01 7.70 3.54
N GLY A 132 19.00 7.73 2.68
CA GLY A 132 19.05 7.13 1.34
C GLY A 132 19.06 5.60 1.35
N ARG A 133 18.95 4.95 2.52
CA ARG A 133 19.05 3.50 2.67
C ARG A 133 17.71 2.82 2.47
N ALA A 134 17.73 1.62 1.91
CA ALA A 134 16.53 0.77 1.82
C ALA A 134 16.05 0.40 3.22
N VAL A 135 14.74 0.58 3.45
CA VAL A 135 14.10 0.21 4.71
C VAL A 135 13.97 -1.30 4.78
N ASN A 136 14.77 -1.93 5.61
CA ASN A 136 14.79 -3.37 5.85
C ASN A 136 14.77 -3.67 7.36
N GLU A 137 14.54 -4.92 7.73
CA GLU A 137 14.43 -5.37 9.13
C GLU A 137 15.74 -5.37 9.91
N ARG A 138 16.90 -5.25 9.24
CA ARG A 138 18.21 -5.25 9.90
C ARG A 138 18.60 -3.88 10.42
N ASP A 139 18.19 -2.84 9.69
CA ASP A 139 18.64 -1.47 9.93
C ASP A 139 17.51 -0.58 10.50
N PHE A 140 16.26 -1.01 10.40
CA PHE A 140 15.09 -0.22 10.79
C PHE A 140 14.12 -1.06 11.62
N GLU A 141 13.61 -0.46 12.68
CA GLU A 141 12.61 -1.06 13.56
C GLU A 141 11.49 -0.08 13.89
N PHE A 142 10.35 -0.59 14.34
CA PHE A 142 9.27 0.24 14.83
C PHE A 142 9.48 0.56 16.31
N ALA A 143 9.52 1.84 16.66
CA ALA A 143 9.64 2.33 18.03
C ALA A 143 8.42 3.16 18.43
N ALA A 144 8.25 3.36 19.74
CA ALA A 144 7.22 4.25 20.27
C ALA A 144 7.54 5.70 19.93
N GLY A 145 6.63 6.40 19.22
CA GLY A 145 6.78 7.82 18.91
C GLY A 145 6.44 8.74 20.11
N PRO A 146 6.71 10.05 20.00
CA PRO A 146 6.47 11.02 21.08
C PRO A 146 5.02 11.04 21.58
N ALA A 147 4.04 10.86 20.69
CA ALA A 147 2.61 10.81 21.02
C ALA A 147 2.10 9.42 21.40
N ALA A 148 3.00 8.47 21.66
CA ALA A 148 2.61 7.12 22.01
C ALA A 148 1.92 7.07 23.38
N SER A 149 0.79 6.36 23.46
CA SER A 149 0.15 6.02 24.71
C SER A 149 1.00 5.04 25.52
N GLU A 150 0.77 4.93 26.81
CA GLU A 150 1.44 3.98 27.69
C GLU A 150 1.34 2.54 27.14
N ARG A 151 0.16 2.13 26.66
CA ARG A 151 -0.05 0.84 26.01
C ARG A 151 0.85 0.65 24.80
N THR A 152 1.04 1.70 23.99
CA THR A 152 1.90 1.65 22.80
C THR A 152 3.36 1.54 23.21
N ARG A 153 3.81 2.30 24.21
CA ARG A 153 5.18 2.23 24.74
C ARG A 153 5.51 0.84 25.25
N ARG A 154 4.61 0.24 26.08
CA ARG A 154 4.78 -1.14 26.56
C ARG A 154 4.84 -2.17 25.45
N ARG A 155 4.06 -1.97 24.37
CA ARG A 155 4.08 -2.89 23.23
C ARG A 155 5.46 -2.92 22.54
N TYR A 156 6.08 -1.76 22.32
CA TYR A 156 7.38 -1.70 21.66
C TYR A 156 8.53 -2.03 22.60
N ALA A 157 8.45 -1.67 23.88
CA ALA A 157 9.43 -2.11 24.89
C ALA A 157 9.52 -3.64 25.04
N ARG A 158 8.42 -4.37 24.85
CA ARG A 158 8.42 -5.84 24.86
C ARG A 158 9.10 -6.45 23.65
N VAL A 159 8.98 -5.84 22.49
CA VAL A 159 9.65 -6.30 21.26
C VAL A 159 11.17 -6.27 21.43
N ASP A 160 11.69 -5.25 22.10
CA ASP A 160 13.12 -5.11 22.42
C ASP A 160 13.64 -6.20 23.40
N GLN A 161 12.75 -6.75 24.25
CA GLN A 161 13.09 -7.75 25.26
C GLN A 161 12.86 -9.22 24.81
N GLU A 162 11.88 -9.47 23.93
CA GLU A 162 11.43 -10.81 23.58
C GLU A 162 12.03 -11.35 22.27
N GLN A 163 12.65 -10.49 21.45
CA GLN A 163 13.35 -10.91 20.24
C GLN A 163 14.70 -10.20 20.09
N PRO A 164 15.75 -10.67 20.78
CA PRO A 164 17.08 -10.46 20.22
C PRO A 164 17.06 -11.14 18.84
N PHE A 165 17.17 -10.36 17.78
CA PHE A 165 17.19 -10.86 16.41
C PHE A 165 18.21 -11.98 16.31
N ALA A 166 17.75 -13.24 16.36
CA ALA A 166 18.58 -14.39 16.08
C ALA A 166 18.96 -14.32 14.60
N ALA A 167 20.15 -13.82 14.32
CA ALA A 167 20.75 -13.86 13.01
C ALA A 167 20.72 -15.32 12.53
N LYS A 168 19.76 -15.68 11.67
CA LYS A 168 19.78 -16.95 10.95
C LYS A 168 21.05 -16.95 10.12
N ARG A 169 22.07 -17.62 10.62
CA ARG A 169 23.30 -17.95 9.91
C ARG A 169 22.93 -18.70 8.63
N SER A 170 22.86 -18.03 7.52
CA SER A 170 22.93 -18.66 6.20
C SER A 170 24.39 -18.87 5.85
N SER A 171 24.99 -19.89 6.42
CA SER A 171 26.28 -20.44 5.98
C SER A 171 26.07 -21.87 5.54
N ARG A 172 25.62 -22.07 4.33
CA ARG A 172 25.95 -23.32 3.62
C ARG A 172 27.09 -23.01 2.66
N PRO A 173 28.30 -23.54 2.90
CA PRO A 173 29.37 -23.46 1.91
C PRO A 173 28.98 -24.32 0.71
N VAL A 174 29.03 -23.73 -0.47
CA VAL A 174 28.96 -24.46 -1.74
C VAL A 174 30.16 -25.41 -1.80
N ARG A 175 29.94 -26.71 -1.67
CA ARG A 175 30.96 -27.74 -1.94
C ARG A 175 31.29 -27.68 -3.43
N GLY A 176 32.46 -27.16 -3.74
CA GLY A 176 33.05 -27.24 -5.06
C GLY A 176 33.29 -28.72 -5.44
N LYS A 177 32.64 -29.15 -6.52
CA LYS A 177 33.00 -30.42 -7.19
C LYS A 177 34.37 -30.26 -7.86
N LYS A 178 35.40 -30.91 -7.32
CA LYS A 178 36.67 -31.12 -8.02
C LYS A 178 36.40 -32.02 -9.22
N HIS A 179 36.55 -31.51 -10.42
CA HIS A 179 36.72 -32.35 -11.61
C HIS A 179 38.11 -32.99 -11.52
N ARG A 180 38.12 -34.32 -11.46
CA ARG A 180 39.29 -35.13 -11.80
C ARG A 180 39.31 -35.30 -13.31
N ALA A 181 40.40 -34.82 -13.91
CA ALA A 181 40.81 -35.20 -15.24
C ALA A 181 41.49 -36.56 -15.16
N SER A 182 41.17 -37.46 -16.05
CA SER A 182 42.01 -38.53 -16.63
C SER A 182 41.44 -38.85 -17.98
#